data_36512add793e8168cbb241480e072025
#
_entry.id   36512add793e8168cbb241480e072025
#
_cell.length_a   1.000
_cell.length_b   1.000
_cell.length_c   1.000
_cell.angle_alpha   90.00
_cell.angle_beta   90.00
_cell.angle_gamma   90.00
#
_symmetry.space_group_name_H-M   'P 1'
#
loop_
_entity.id
_entity.type
_entity.pdbx_description
1 polymer ?
#
loop_
_entity_poly.entity_id
_entity_poly.type
_entity_poly.pdbx_seq_one_letter_code
_entity_poly.pdbx_strand_id
1 'polypeptide(L)'
;MLGTCHYSQVGFEGMERVLSVGVYWGLDRASHTCIEPGAPSVGIGFALCGYGEGADVSRRMDEVVERIAGARPHLLVNDVEAAWAAGLDCADGIAIISGTGSIALGVCRGESMRCGGWDYELGDEGSGGWLGKEALRAFTRQADGRDARGALYTLVRERLGIDDDFDVIGWAQRHYAERSSVSALAPIVTDAARAGDISALAILERAAREEADMVDAIVRGLFHRSGPQSAPIPVTYVGGTFAAGDP
;
A
#
# COMPACT_ATOMS: atom_id res chain seq x y z
N MET A 1 9.56 -1.35 16.08
CA MET A 1 8.89 -1.01 14.81
C MET A 1 8.60 0.48 14.82
N LEU A 2 8.91 1.20 13.75
CA LEU A 2 8.54 2.61 13.62
C LEU A 2 7.04 2.70 13.29
N GLY A 3 6.38 3.80 13.70
CA GLY A 3 5.01 4.09 13.32
C GLY A 3 4.90 4.52 11.84
N THR A 4 3.67 4.85 11.40
CA THR A 4 3.45 5.40 10.05
C THR A 4 4.18 6.71 9.87
N CYS A 5 4.73 6.93 8.67
CA CYS A 5 5.30 8.22 8.26
C CYS A 5 4.45 8.92 7.19
N HIS A 6 3.23 8.43 6.91
CA HIS A 6 2.36 9.02 5.90
C HIS A 6 1.90 10.41 6.33
N TYR A 7 2.22 11.43 5.52
CA TYR A 7 1.99 12.85 5.87
C TYR A 7 0.52 13.19 6.16
N SER A 8 -0.43 12.53 5.49
CA SER A 8 -1.86 12.77 5.72
C SER A 8 -2.35 12.28 7.09
N GLN A 9 -1.62 11.34 7.70
CA GLN A 9 -1.96 10.78 9.01
C GLN A 9 -1.24 11.47 10.17
N VAL A 10 0.04 11.79 9.99
CA VAL A 10 0.90 12.30 11.07
C VAL A 10 1.39 13.74 10.85
N GLY A 11 1.00 14.35 9.73
CA GLY A 11 1.52 15.64 9.30
C GLY A 11 3.00 15.57 8.90
N PHE A 12 3.54 16.66 8.34
CA PHE A 12 4.95 16.70 7.94
C PHE A 12 5.91 16.67 9.13
N GLU A 13 5.53 17.23 10.28
CA GLU A 13 6.33 17.13 11.50
C GLU A 13 6.41 15.70 12.05
N GLY A 14 5.29 14.96 11.98
CA GLY A 14 5.25 13.55 12.36
C GLY A 14 6.08 12.69 11.40
N MET A 15 5.99 12.95 10.09
CA MET A 15 6.82 12.33 9.06
C MET A 15 8.30 12.56 9.37
N GLU A 16 8.72 13.81 9.58
CA GLU A 16 10.11 14.17 9.88
C GLU A 16 10.66 13.43 11.10
N ARG A 17 9.87 13.34 12.19
CA ARG A 17 10.26 12.59 13.39
C ARG A 17 10.49 11.11 13.10
N VAL A 18 9.56 10.46 12.40
CA VAL A 18 9.66 9.02 12.11
C VAL A 18 10.84 8.73 11.19
N LEU A 19 11.02 9.53 10.14
CA LEU A 19 12.14 9.38 9.20
C LEU A 19 13.49 9.65 9.87
N SER A 20 13.60 10.69 10.71
CA SER A 20 14.82 10.99 11.45
C SER A 20 15.27 9.83 12.34
N VAL A 21 14.33 9.21 13.07
CA VAL A 21 14.61 8.03 13.89
C VAL A 21 15.03 6.84 13.02
N GLY A 22 14.37 6.64 11.88
CA GLY A 22 14.72 5.56 10.93
C GLY A 22 16.13 5.73 10.35
N VAL A 23 16.47 6.93 9.94
CA VAL A 23 17.82 7.26 9.42
C VAL A 23 18.87 7.10 10.52
N TYR A 24 18.62 7.60 11.73
CA TYR A 24 19.53 7.42 12.86
C TYR A 24 19.82 5.93 13.12
N TRP A 25 18.80 5.08 13.19
CA TRP A 25 18.98 3.65 13.38
C TRP A 25 19.70 2.96 12.22
N GLY A 26 19.43 3.40 10.98
CA GLY A 26 20.12 2.89 9.80
C GLY A 26 21.61 3.22 9.82
N LEU A 27 21.96 4.46 10.16
CA LEU A 27 23.35 4.92 10.27
C LEU A 27 24.08 4.27 11.45
N ASP A 28 23.41 4.09 12.59
CA ASP A 28 23.97 3.39 13.74
C ASP A 28 24.32 1.94 13.38
N ARG A 29 23.41 1.23 12.70
CA ARG A 29 23.70 -0.13 12.21
C ARG A 29 24.83 -0.16 11.18
N ALA A 30 24.88 0.80 10.26
CA ALA A 30 25.96 0.90 9.27
C ALA A 30 27.33 1.06 9.94
N SER A 31 27.41 1.80 11.04
CA SER A 31 28.67 1.97 11.80
C SER A 31 29.22 0.67 12.37
N HIS A 32 28.34 -0.26 12.75
CA HIS A 32 28.71 -1.60 13.23
C HIS A 32 29.26 -2.52 12.10
N THR A 33 29.07 -2.15 10.83
CA THR A 33 29.60 -2.86 9.66
C THR A 33 30.86 -2.21 9.08
N CYS A 34 31.60 -1.43 9.88
CA CYS A 34 32.81 -0.68 9.46
C CYS A 34 32.57 0.42 8.41
N ILE A 35 31.33 0.90 8.27
CA ILE A 35 31.00 2.08 7.45
C ILE A 35 30.87 3.28 8.39
N GLU A 36 31.74 4.29 8.23
CA GLU A 36 31.61 5.51 9.03
C GLU A 36 30.33 6.28 8.63
N PRO A 37 29.42 6.58 9.58
CA PRO A 37 28.14 7.24 9.26
C PRO A 37 28.25 8.62 8.59
N GLY A 38 29.40 9.24 8.71
CA GLY A 38 29.70 10.53 8.09
C GLY A 38 30.49 10.42 6.77
N ALA A 39 30.80 9.20 6.31
CA ALA A 39 31.57 9.03 5.09
C ALA A 39 30.79 9.59 3.88
N PRO A 40 31.47 10.30 2.93
CA PRO A 40 30.82 10.80 1.72
C PRO A 40 30.22 9.69 0.82
N SER A 41 30.63 8.44 1.03
CA SER A 41 30.14 7.26 0.32
C SER A 41 28.80 6.71 0.88
N VAL A 42 28.30 7.24 2.00
CA VAL A 42 27.02 6.82 2.58
C VAL A 42 25.91 7.69 2.01
N GLY A 43 25.13 7.11 1.09
CA GLY A 43 23.89 7.70 0.57
C GLY A 43 22.65 7.20 1.31
N ILE A 44 21.57 7.98 1.26
CA ILE A 44 20.29 7.65 1.86
C ILE A 44 19.22 7.63 0.77
N GLY A 45 18.51 6.50 0.64
CA GLY A 45 17.31 6.39 -0.19
C GLY A 45 16.05 6.53 0.66
N PHE A 46 15.17 7.43 0.27
CA PHE A 46 13.83 7.60 0.85
C PHE A 46 12.79 7.13 -0.16
N ALA A 47 11.96 6.19 0.23
CA ALA A 47 10.83 5.70 -0.55
C ALA A 47 9.54 6.07 0.20
N LEU A 48 8.83 7.08 -0.28
CA LEU A 48 7.70 7.64 0.46
C LEU A 48 6.41 7.57 -0.35
N CYS A 49 5.40 6.95 0.23
CA CYS A 49 4.04 6.98 -0.29
C CYS A 49 3.54 8.43 -0.41
N GLY A 50 2.91 8.76 -1.52
CA GLY A 50 2.40 10.11 -1.81
C GLY A 50 3.41 11.06 -2.47
N TYR A 51 4.68 10.69 -2.59
CA TYR A 51 5.65 11.50 -3.34
C TYR A 51 5.32 11.49 -4.84
N GLY A 52 5.33 12.67 -5.47
CA GLY A 52 4.95 12.83 -6.88
C GLY A 52 3.44 12.98 -7.12
N GLU A 53 2.59 12.91 -6.09
CA GLU A 53 1.14 12.99 -6.25
C GLU A 53 0.60 14.43 -6.27
N GLY A 54 1.35 15.37 -5.74
CA GLY A 54 1.01 16.79 -5.76
C GLY A 54 2.24 17.66 -5.59
N ALA A 55 2.34 18.73 -6.40
CA ALA A 55 3.53 19.56 -6.43
C ALA A 55 3.88 20.19 -5.06
N ASP A 56 2.88 20.65 -4.30
CA ASP A 56 3.11 21.23 -2.97
C ASP A 56 3.51 20.20 -1.94
N VAL A 57 2.87 19.02 -1.98
CA VAL A 57 3.19 17.89 -1.09
C VAL A 57 4.61 17.39 -1.37
N SER A 58 4.96 17.19 -2.64
CA SER A 58 6.31 16.74 -3.04
C SER A 58 7.38 17.72 -2.60
N ARG A 59 7.20 19.02 -2.85
CA ARG A 59 8.12 20.06 -2.40
C ARG A 59 8.33 20.04 -0.88
N ARG A 60 7.27 19.85 -0.10
CA ARG A 60 7.39 19.76 1.37
C ARG A 60 8.08 18.48 1.81
N MET A 61 7.90 17.37 1.10
CA MET A 61 8.63 16.13 1.34
C MET A 61 10.14 16.32 1.03
N ASP A 62 10.47 16.96 -0.09
CA ASP A 62 11.86 17.32 -0.43
C ASP A 62 12.50 18.11 0.71
N GLU A 63 11.85 19.18 1.19
CA GLU A 63 12.35 19.99 2.30
C GLU A 63 12.60 19.19 3.58
N VAL A 64 11.73 18.22 3.92
CA VAL A 64 11.90 17.32 5.06
C VAL A 64 13.10 16.41 4.86
N VAL A 65 13.20 15.78 3.70
CA VAL A 65 14.27 14.84 3.38
C VAL A 65 15.62 15.53 3.33
N GLU A 66 15.71 16.71 2.72
CA GLU A 66 16.93 17.51 2.70
C GLU A 66 17.44 17.87 4.10
N ARG A 67 16.54 18.26 5.02
CA ARG A 67 16.92 18.53 6.42
C ARG A 67 17.47 17.29 7.12
N ILE A 68 16.86 16.11 6.89
CA ILE A 68 17.28 14.85 7.52
C ILE A 68 18.58 14.35 6.93
N ALA A 69 18.74 14.40 5.61
CA ALA A 69 19.93 13.93 4.91
C ALA A 69 21.16 14.83 5.18
N GLY A 70 20.94 16.14 5.32
CA GLY A 70 21.99 17.11 5.48
C GLY A 70 22.93 17.14 4.26
N ALA A 71 24.23 17.05 4.47
CA ALA A 71 25.22 17.04 3.40
C ALA A 71 25.39 15.65 2.71
N ARG A 72 24.65 14.64 3.11
CA ARG A 72 24.78 13.30 2.53
C ARG A 72 24.08 13.21 1.17
N PRO A 73 24.66 12.50 0.20
CA PRO A 73 23.92 12.14 -1.01
C PRO A 73 22.61 11.45 -0.65
N HIS A 74 21.52 11.87 -1.25
CA HIS A 74 20.23 11.25 -1.02
C HIS A 74 19.37 11.24 -2.28
N LEU A 75 18.40 10.34 -2.28
CA LEU A 75 17.39 10.20 -3.32
C LEU A 75 16.02 10.07 -2.63
N LEU A 76 15.02 10.76 -3.16
CA LEU A 76 13.63 10.62 -2.77
C LEU A 76 12.82 10.14 -3.97
N VAL A 77 12.09 9.05 -3.78
CA VAL A 77 11.22 8.44 -4.81
C VAL A 77 9.88 8.05 -4.18
N ASN A 78 8.90 7.78 -5.03
CA ASN A 78 7.68 7.09 -4.57
C ASN A 78 8.01 5.66 -4.15
N ASP A 79 7.23 5.11 -3.22
CA ASP A 79 7.43 3.74 -2.72
C ASP A 79 7.28 2.69 -3.84
N VAL A 80 6.42 2.91 -4.83
CA VAL A 80 6.28 2.01 -5.98
C VAL A 80 7.49 2.05 -6.92
N GLU A 81 8.19 3.17 -7.04
CA GLU A 81 9.45 3.25 -7.79
C GLU A 81 10.54 2.43 -7.09
N ALA A 82 10.60 2.51 -5.76
CA ALA A 82 11.51 1.67 -4.98
C ALA A 82 11.17 0.17 -5.09
N ALA A 83 9.88 -0.18 -5.10
CA ALA A 83 9.43 -1.56 -5.32
C ALA A 83 9.82 -2.08 -6.71
N TRP A 84 9.65 -1.25 -7.76
CA TRP A 84 10.12 -1.57 -9.11
C TRP A 84 11.64 -1.78 -9.17
N ALA A 85 12.41 -0.85 -8.62
CA ALA A 85 13.86 -0.95 -8.61
C ALA A 85 14.35 -2.21 -7.87
N ALA A 86 13.76 -2.51 -6.71
CA ALA A 86 14.12 -3.66 -5.90
C ALA A 86 13.71 -5.00 -6.52
N GLY A 87 12.53 -5.05 -7.14
CA GLY A 87 11.98 -6.29 -7.69
C GLY A 87 12.47 -6.63 -9.10
N LEU A 88 12.82 -5.62 -9.90
CA LEU A 88 13.19 -5.78 -11.31
C LEU A 88 14.59 -5.25 -11.64
N ASP A 89 15.39 -4.88 -10.63
CA ASP A 89 16.76 -4.35 -10.83
C ASP A 89 16.79 -3.19 -11.84
N CYS A 90 15.80 -2.30 -11.77
CA CYS A 90 15.60 -1.18 -12.68
C CYS A 90 15.37 -1.57 -14.15
N ALA A 91 15.05 -2.83 -14.46
CA ALA A 91 14.72 -3.27 -15.81
C ALA A 91 13.28 -2.93 -16.19
N ASP A 92 12.98 -2.97 -17.51
CA ASP A 92 11.62 -2.80 -18.02
C ASP A 92 10.67 -3.83 -17.39
N GLY A 93 9.50 -3.38 -16.95
CA GLY A 93 8.50 -4.24 -16.30
C GLY A 93 7.50 -3.45 -15.47
N ILE A 94 6.72 -4.15 -14.67
CA ILE A 94 5.64 -3.58 -13.87
C ILE A 94 5.86 -3.96 -12.40
N ALA A 95 5.75 -2.98 -11.50
CA ALA A 95 5.67 -3.20 -10.07
C ALA A 95 4.25 -2.88 -9.58
N ILE A 96 3.72 -3.72 -8.70
CA ILE A 96 2.45 -3.48 -8.01
C ILE A 96 2.66 -3.56 -6.49
N ILE A 97 2.14 -2.58 -5.79
CA ILE A 97 2.04 -2.59 -4.34
C ILE A 97 0.58 -2.80 -3.96
N SER A 98 0.31 -3.76 -3.07
CA SER A 98 -0.97 -3.92 -2.41
C SER A 98 -0.75 -4.24 -0.93
N GLY A 99 -0.76 -3.16 -0.14
CA GLY A 99 -0.61 -3.14 1.31
C GLY A 99 -1.81 -2.47 1.97
N THR A 100 -1.59 -1.41 2.73
CA THR A 100 -2.69 -0.55 3.26
C THR A 100 -3.41 0.17 2.12
N GLY A 101 -2.69 0.62 1.09
CA GLY A 101 -3.19 1.12 -0.20
C GLY A 101 -2.67 0.26 -1.35
N SER A 102 -3.06 0.60 -2.59
CA SER A 102 -2.63 -0.11 -3.80
C SER A 102 -2.23 0.86 -4.92
N ILE A 103 -1.18 0.51 -5.66
CA ILE A 103 -0.65 1.29 -6.78
C ILE A 103 0.17 0.36 -7.69
N ALA A 104 0.18 0.65 -8.98
CA ALA A 104 1.05 0.00 -9.94
C ALA A 104 1.88 1.03 -10.73
N LEU A 105 3.11 0.67 -11.08
CA LEU A 105 4.03 1.43 -11.92
C LEU A 105 4.61 0.53 -13.00
N GLY A 106 4.46 0.93 -14.24
CA GLY A 106 5.19 0.33 -15.36
C GLY A 106 6.34 1.21 -15.81
N VAL A 107 7.45 0.59 -16.16
CA VAL A 107 8.60 1.24 -16.80
C VAL A 107 8.93 0.48 -18.07
N CYS A 108 9.07 1.19 -19.19
CA CYS A 108 9.41 0.62 -20.49
C CYS A 108 10.25 1.60 -21.30
N ARG A 109 11.48 1.23 -21.63
CA ARG A 109 12.41 2.04 -22.44
C ARG A 109 12.60 3.48 -21.93
N GLY A 110 12.64 3.65 -20.61
CA GLY A 110 12.82 4.93 -19.94
C GLY A 110 11.54 5.79 -19.81
N GLU A 111 10.41 5.34 -20.37
CA GLU A 111 9.08 5.92 -20.09
C GLU A 111 8.45 5.19 -18.90
N SER A 112 7.63 5.90 -18.14
CA SER A 112 6.89 5.32 -17.02
C SER A 112 5.40 5.66 -17.10
N MET A 113 4.59 4.76 -16.54
CA MET A 113 3.15 4.95 -16.40
C MET A 113 2.70 4.41 -15.04
N ARG A 114 2.03 5.26 -14.27
CA ARG A 114 1.36 4.90 -13.02
C ARG A 114 -0.09 4.53 -13.29
N CYS A 115 -0.61 3.54 -12.54
CA CYS A 115 -2.02 3.19 -12.49
C CYS A 115 -2.44 2.92 -11.05
N GLY A 116 -3.64 3.35 -10.65
CA GLY A 116 -4.11 3.28 -9.27
C GLY A 116 -3.41 4.28 -8.33
N GLY A 117 -3.50 4.03 -7.01
CA GLY A 117 -2.92 4.90 -6.00
C GLY A 117 -3.62 6.26 -5.88
N TRP A 118 -4.95 6.29 -6.03
CA TRP A 118 -5.75 7.50 -5.89
C TRP A 118 -6.15 7.80 -4.45
N ASP A 119 -5.42 7.21 -3.50
CA ASP A 119 -5.62 7.30 -2.06
C ASP A 119 -6.87 6.58 -1.55
N TYR A 120 -6.92 6.40 -0.24
CA TYR A 120 -7.91 5.65 0.52
C TYR A 120 -9.37 6.06 0.25
N GLU A 121 -9.62 7.37 -0.01
CA GLU A 121 -10.97 7.87 -0.24
C GLU A 121 -11.50 7.60 -1.64
N LEU A 122 -10.65 7.62 -2.66
CA LEU A 122 -11.04 7.59 -4.06
C LEU A 122 -10.66 6.30 -4.79
N GLY A 123 -9.69 5.55 -4.28
CA GLY A 123 -9.10 4.41 -4.94
C GLY A 123 -8.61 3.35 -3.96
N ASP A 124 -7.37 2.93 -4.15
CA ASP A 124 -6.71 1.87 -3.39
C ASP A 124 -7.44 0.52 -3.52
N GLU A 125 -8.09 0.28 -4.66
CA GLU A 125 -8.83 -0.94 -4.95
C GLU A 125 -7.92 -2.18 -4.79
N GLY A 126 -8.46 -3.24 -4.21
CA GLY A 126 -7.72 -4.47 -3.93
C GLY A 126 -6.86 -4.42 -2.66
N SER A 127 -6.54 -3.23 -2.13
CA SER A 127 -5.71 -3.06 -0.94
C SER A 127 -6.36 -3.55 0.35
N GLY A 128 -5.54 -3.65 1.42
CA GLY A 128 -6.06 -3.95 2.75
C GLY A 128 -7.08 -2.94 3.26
N GLY A 129 -6.89 -1.65 2.94
CA GLY A 129 -7.88 -0.61 3.27
C GLY A 129 -9.21 -0.83 2.55
N TRP A 130 -9.15 -1.14 1.27
CA TRP A 130 -10.33 -1.46 0.46
C TRP A 130 -11.00 -2.76 0.95
N LEU A 131 -10.23 -3.83 1.19
CA LEU A 131 -10.74 -5.09 1.74
C LEU A 131 -11.44 -4.89 3.09
N GLY A 132 -10.88 -4.06 3.98
CA GLY A 132 -11.51 -3.74 5.25
C GLY A 132 -12.83 -2.99 5.10
N LYS A 133 -12.92 -2.04 4.16
CA LYS A 133 -14.19 -1.36 3.83
C LYS A 133 -15.23 -2.35 3.31
N GLU A 134 -14.85 -3.23 2.40
CA GLU A 134 -15.74 -4.25 1.84
C GLU A 134 -16.18 -5.27 2.90
N ALA A 135 -15.29 -5.65 3.85
CA ALA A 135 -15.67 -6.50 4.98
C ALA A 135 -16.79 -5.87 5.82
N LEU A 136 -16.68 -4.57 6.15
CA LEU A 136 -17.71 -3.85 6.89
C LEU A 136 -19.02 -3.75 6.11
N ARG A 137 -18.96 -3.50 4.79
CA ARG A 137 -20.14 -3.47 3.92
C ARG A 137 -20.83 -4.83 3.83
N ALA A 138 -20.06 -5.91 3.65
CA ALA A 138 -20.58 -7.27 3.62
C ALA A 138 -21.20 -7.65 4.98
N PHE A 139 -20.55 -7.30 6.09
CA PHE A 139 -21.10 -7.48 7.43
C PHE A 139 -22.50 -6.85 7.57
N THR A 140 -22.67 -5.58 7.18
CA THR A 140 -23.97 -4.92 7.31
C THR A 140 -25.05 -5.60 6.46
N ARG A 141 -24.70 -6.11 5.27
CA ARG A 141 -25.63 -6.84 4.40
C ARG A 141 -26.03 -8.21 4.97
N GLN A 142 -25.09 -8.88 5.64
CA GLN A 142 -25.36 -10.14 6.33
C GLN A 142 -26.16 -9.90 7.64
N ALA A 143 -25.93 -8.78 8.32
CA ALA A 143 -26.66 -8.42 9.53
C ALA A 143 -28.14 -8.16 9.27
N ASP A 144 -28.46 -7.41 8.21
CA ASP A 144 -29.84 -7.03 7.86
C ASP A 144 -30.56 -8.05 6.92
N GLY A 145 -29.89 -9.15 6.57
CA GLY A 145 -30.49 -10.27 5.81
C GLY A 145 -30.53 -10.07 4.29
N ARG A 146 -29.86 -9.04 3.73
CA ARG A 146 -29.68 -8.88 2.28
C ARG A 146 -28.80 -9.99 1.68
N ASP A 147 -27.83 -10.49 2.46
CA ASP A 147 -26.97 -11.61 2.13
C ASP A 147 -27.08 -12.68 3.24
N ALA A 148 -26.80 -13.92 2.89
CA ALA A 148 -26.78 -15.00 3.87
C ALA A 148 -25.65 -14.80 4.88
N ARG A 149 -25.92 -14.97 6.17
CA ARG A 149 -24.89 -14.91 7.21
C ARG A 149 -23.89 -16.05 7.04
N GLY A 150 -22.63 -15.70 6.95
CA GLY A 150 -21.50 -16.61 6.85
C GLY A 150 -20.45 -16.36 7.91
N ALA A 151 -19.25 -16.89 7.70
CA ALA A 151 -18.12 -16.73 8.61
C ALA A 151 -17.71 -15.27 8.80
N LEU A 152 -17.83 -14.45 7.74
CA LEU A 152 -17.49 -13.03 7.77
C LEU A 152 -18.28 -12.28 8.86
N TYR A 153 -19.58 -12.57 9.00
CA TYR A 153 -20.42 -11.94 10.01
C TYR A 153 -19.88 -12.18 11.43
N THR A 154 -19.54 -13.41 11.75
CA THR A 154 -19.01 -13.77 13.07
C THR A 154 -17.63 -13.16 13.32
N LEU A 155 -16.72 -13.27 12.34
CA LEU A 155 -15.36 -12.76 12.46
C LEU A 155 -15.31 -11.24 12.62
N VAL A 156 -16.20 -10.50 11.95
CA VAL A 156 -16.29 -9.04 12.12
C VAL A 156 -16.75 -8.69 13.54
N ARG A 157 -17.80 -9.35 14.05
CA ARG A 157 -18.29 -9.14 15.43
C ARG A 157 -17.18 -9.38 16.46
N GLU A 158 -16.50 -10.49 16.34
CA GLU A 158 -15.38 -10.86 17.23
C GLU A 158 -14.23 -9.83 17.16
N ARG A 159 -13.83 -9.44 15.96
CA ARG A 159 -12.72 -8.50 15.76
C ARG A 159 -13.04 -7.10 16.30
N LEU A 160 -14.29 -6.65 16.14
CA LEU A 160 -14.71 -5.34 16.61
C LEU A 160 -15.13 -5.34 18.08
N GLY A 161 -15.37 -6.51 18.66
CA GLY A 161 -15.85 -6.66 20.05
C GLY A 161 -17.25 -6.07 20.23
N ILE A 162 -18.16 -6.31 19.26
CA ILE A 162 -19.53 -5.77 19.26
C ILE A 162 -20.55 -6.86 19.63
N ASP A 163 -21.48 -6.50 20.51
CA ASP A 163 -22.56 -7.37 20.94
C ASP A 163 -23.85 -7.15 20.14
N ASP A 164 -24.11 -5.90 19.71
CA ASP A 164 -25.20 -5.53 18.81
C ASP A 164 -24.65 -5.18 17.43
N ASP A 165 -25.36 -5.58 16.35
CA ASP A 165 -24.91 -5.34 14.97
C ASP A 165 -24.78 -3.83 14.65
N PHE A 166 -25.62 -2.97 15.27
CA PHE A 166 -25.57 -1.53 15.10
C PHE A 166 -24.34 -0.86 15.76
N ASP A 167 -23.65 -1.56 16.68
CA ASP A 167 -22.41 -1.02 17.28
C ASP A 167 -21.31 -0.80 16.25
N VAL A 168 -21.40 -1.45 15.08
CA VAL A 168 -20.51 -1.21 13.94
C VAL A 168 -20.52 0.25 13.49
N ILE A 169 -21.66 0.96 13.64
CA ILE A 169 -21.78 2.38 13.31
C ILE A 169 -20.87 3.21 14.21
N GLY A 170 -20.92 2.96 15.52
CA GLY A 170 -20.07 3.64 16.49
C GLY A 170 -18.58 3.32 16.29
N TRP A 171 -18.26 2.09 15.91
CA TRP A 171 -16.89 1.73 15.53
C TRP A 171 -16.43 2.50 14.29
N ALA A 172 -17.24 2.52 13.23
CA ALA A 172 -16.91 3.22 11.99
C ALA A 172 -16.72 4.72 12.21
N GLN A 173 -17.59 5.38 12.98
CA GLN A 173 -17.45 6.80 13.31
C GLN A 173 -16.12 7.16 13.97
N ARG A 174 -15.54 6.23 14.74
CA ARG A 174 -14.26 6.45 15.43
C ARG A 174 -13.04 6.08 14.58
N HIS A 175 -13.16 5.09 13.70
CA HIS A 175 -11.99 4.44 13.08
C HIS A 175 -11.98 4.45 11.57
N TYR A 176 -13.10 4.76 10.89
CA TYR A 176 -13.19 4.61 9.44
C TYR A 176 -12.25 5.56 8.67
N ALA A 177 -11.95 6.73 9.22
CA ALA A 177 -10.98 7.67 8.65
C ALA A 177 -9.51 7.24 8.89
N GLU A 178 -9.27 6.29 9.79
CA GLU A 178 -7.94 5.78 10.09
C GLU A 178 -7.63 4.57 9.23
N ARG A 179 -6.87 4.78 8.15
CA ARG A 179 -6.51 3.74 7.16
C ARG A 179 -5.97 2.46 7.79
N SER A 180 -5.11 2.58 8.81
CA SER A 180 -4.51 1.44 9.51
C SER A 180 -5.52 0.60 10.25
N SER A 181 -6.49 1.22 10.92
CA SER A 181 -7.55 0.52 11.64
C SER A 181 -8.47 -0.25 10.70
N VAL A 182 -8.81 0.31 9.55
CA VAL A 182 -9.65 -0.36 8.56
C VAL A 182 -8.88 -1.44 7.82
N SER A 183 -7.63 -1.19 7.43
CA SER A 183 -6.80 -2.22 6.75
C SER A 183 -6.48 -3.42 7.65
N ALA A 184 -6.48 -3.23 8.97
CA ALA A 184 -6.33 -4.32 9.94
C ALA A 184 -7.52 -5.32 9.92
N LEU A 185 -8.62 -5.00 9.24
CA LEU A 185 -9.75 -5.90 9.03
C LEU A 185 -9.58 -6.79 7.79
N ALA A 186 -8.64 -6.50 6.89
CA ALA A 186 -8.43 -7.28 5.66
C ALA A 186 -8.23 -8.79 5.91
N PRO A 187 -7.49 -9.26 6.93
CA PRO A 187 -7.36 -10.69 7.21
C PRO A 187 -8.69 -11.41 7.46
N ILE A 188 -9.72 -10.69 7.96
CA ILE A 188 -11.06 -11.26 8.16
C ILE A 188 -11.65 -11.78 6.85
N VAL A 189 -11.44 -11.04 5.75
CA VAL A 189 -11.93 -11.44 4.42
C VAL A 189 -11.29 -12.76 4.00
N THR A 190 -9.97 -12.88 4.16
CA THR A 190 -9.22 -14.09 3.82
C THR A 190 -9.66 -15.28 4.69
N ASP A 191 -9.81 -15.07 6.00
CA ASP A 191 -10.21 -16.12 6.92
C ASP A 191 -11.66 -16.58 6.67
N ALA A 192 -12.56 -15.64 6.38
CA ALA A 192 -13.94 -15.95 6.01
C ALA A 192 -14.03 -16.69 4.67
N ALA A 193 -13.24 -16.29 3.67
CA ALA A 193 -13.18 -16.96 2.37
C ALA A 193 -12.69 -18.41 2.52
N ARG A 194 -11.66 -18.65 3.32
CA ARG A 194 -11.18 -20.00 3.66
C ARG A 194 -12.24 -20.86 4.36
N ALA A 195 -13.14 -20.22 5.10
CA ALA A 195 -14.30 -20.88 5.72
C ALA A 195 -15.49 -21.04 4.77
N GLY A 196 -15.36 -20.66 3.50
CA GLY A 196 -16.40 -20.81 2.47
C GLY A 196 -17.47 -19.71 2.47
N ASP A 197 -17.20 -18.54 3.06
CA ASP A 197 -18.10 -17.39 3.00
C ASP A 197 -18.16 -16.82 1.59
N ILE A 198 -19.34 -16.87 0.97
CA ILE A 198 -19.55 -16.46 -0.41
C ILE A 198 -19.27 -14.95 -0.62
N SER A 199 -19.64 -14.11 0.36
CA SER A 199 -19.38 -12.68 0.30
C SER A 199 -17.88 -12.38 0.34
N ALA A 200 -17.14 -13.10 1.19
CA ALA A 200 -15.71 -12.95 1.31
C ALA A 200 -14.97 -13.42 0.04
N LEU A 201 -15.37 -14.55 -0.54
CA LEU A 201 -14.84 -15.04 -1.81
C LEU A 201 -15.06 -14.02 -2.93
N ALA A 202 -16.26 -13.46 -3.05
CA ALA A 202 -16.58 -12.45 -4.05
C ALA A 202 -15.77 -11.16 -3.85
N ILE A 203 -15.46 -10.78 -2.61
CA ILE A 203 -14.60 -9.62 -2.30
C ILE A 203 -13.16 -9.89 -2.77
N LEU A 204 -12.58 -11.05 -2.48
CA LEU A 204 -11.22 -11.39 -2.92
C LEU A 204 -11.13 -11.48 -4.45
N GLU A 205 -12.12 -12.06 -5.11
CA GLU A 205 -12.18 -12.12 -6.57
C GLU A 205 -12.23 -10.72 -7.20
N ARG A 206 -12.99 -9.80 -6.61
CA ARG A 206 -13.01 -8.39 -7.06
C ARG A 206 -11.66 -7.72 -6.82
N ALA A 207 -11.05 -7.91 -5.65
CA ALA A 207 -9.73 -7.36 -5.35
C ALA A 207 -8.68 -7.79 -6.38
N ALA A 208 -8.64 -9.09 -6.69
CA ALA A 208 -7.71 -9.62 -7.68
C ALA A 208 -7.96 -9.04 -9.10
N ARG A 209 -9.23 -8.81 -9.47
CA ARG A 209 -9.56 -8.17 -10.75
C ARG A 209 -9.12 -6.71 -10.80
N GLU A 210 -9.35 -5.92 -9.76
CA GLU A 210 -8.91 -4.53 -9.69
C GLU A 210 -7.38 -4.41 -9.82
N GLU A 211 -6.64 -5.29 -9.14
CA GLU A 211 -5.18 -5.33 -9.26
C GLU A 211 -4.72 -5.77 -10.67
N ALA A 212 -5.38 -6.75 -11.27
CA ALA A 212 -5.10 -7.16 -12.64
C ALA A 212 -5.43 -6.06 -13.66
N ASP A 213 -6.51 -5.31 -13.46
CA ASP A 213 -6.90 -4.20 -14.32
C ASP A 213 -5.88 -3.05 -14.31
N MET A 214 -5.22 -2.79 -13.16
CA MET A 214 -4.10 -1.84 -13.11
C MET A 214 -2.93 -2.28 -13.99
N VAL A 215 -2.54 -3.55 -13.89
CA VAL A 215 -1.46 -4.13 -14.70
C VAL A 215 -1.84 -4.07 -16.20
N ASP A 216 -3.06 -4.45 -16.54
CA ASP A 216 -3.56 -4.48 -17.91
C ASP A 216 -3.65 -3.07 -18.54
N ALA A 217 -4.04 -2.07 -17.74
CA ALA A 217 -4.02 -0.68 -18.16
C ALA A 217 -2.60 -0.19 -18.51
N ILE A 218 -1.59 -0.57 -17.71
CA ILE A 218 -0.19 -0.25 -17.98
C ILE A 218 0.31 -0.98 -19.24
N VAL A 219 -0.03 -2.25 -19.40
CA VAL A 219 0.33 -3.02 -20.60
C VAL A 219 -0.21 -2.33 -21.85
N ARG A 220 -1.48 -1.97 -21.87
CA ARG A 220 -2.11 -1.27 -22.99
C ARG A 220 -1.55 0.15 -23.19
N GLY A 221 -1.40 0.91 -22.10
CA GLY A 221 -1.06 2.33 -22.16
C GLY A 221 0.43 2.61 -22.39
N LEU A 222 1.32 1.72 -21.94
CA LEU A 222 2.76 1.91 -22.03
C LEU A 222 3.43 0.88 -22.95
N PHE A 223 3.32 -0.40 -22.67
CA PHE A 223 4.10 -1.43 -23.38
C PHE A 223 3.64 -1.63 -24.84
N HIS A 224 2.35 -1.67 -25.12
CA HIS A 224 1.87 -1.78 -26.50
C HIS A 224 2.18 -0.53 -27.34
N ARG A 225 2.23 0.65 -26.73
CA ARG A 225 2.60 1.90 -27.41
C ARG A 225 4.10 1.97 -27.71
N SER A 226 4.92 1.37 -26.87
CA SER A 226 6.38 1.33 -27.04
C SER A 226 6.83 0.32 -28.12
N GLY A 227 5.89 -0.38 -28.76
CA GLY A 227 6.14 -1.31 -29.86
C GLY A 227 6.03 -2.79 -29.47
N PRO A 228 6.30 -3.71 -30.40
CA PRO A 228 6.21 -5.14 -30.15
C PRO A 228 7.11 -5.58 -29.01
N GLN A 229 6.58 -6.40 -28.10
CA GLN A 229 7.34 -7.03 -27.04
C GLN A 229 7.89 -8.37 -27.54
N SER A 230 9.19 -8.59 -27.40
CA SER A 230 9.87 -9.83 -27.80
C SER A 230 9.87 -10.90 -26.71
N ALA A 231 9.49 -10.53 -25.48
CA ALA A 231 9.46 -11.39 -24.31
C ALA A 231 8.24 -11.06 -23.44
N PRO A 232 7.84 -11.95 -22.51
CA PRO A 232 6.85 -11.64 -21.49
C PRO A 232 7.27 -10.42 -20.67
N ILE A 233 6.30 -9.55 -20.32
CA ILE A 233 6.53 -8.39 -19.45
C ILE A 233 6.66 -8.90 -18.02
N PRO A 234 7.80 -8.67 -17.34
CA PRO A 234 7.96 -9.10 -15.96
C PRO A 234 7.11 -8.23 -15.03
N VAL A 235 6.49 -8.87 -14.03
CA VAL A 235 5.71 -8.21 -12.99
C VAL A 235 6.27 -8.59 -11.64
N THR A 236 6.56 -7.59 -10.80
CA THR A 236 6.89 -7.78 -9.39
C THR A 236 5.77 -7.26 -8.50
N TYR A 237 5.61 -7.84 -7.33
CA TYR A 237 4.57 -7.44 -6.40
C TYR A 237 5.08 -7.36 -4.96
N VAL A 238 4.55 -6.42 -4.20
CA VAL A 238 4.88 -6.18 -2.79
C VAL A 238 3.61 -5.83 -2.03
N GLY A 239 3.47 -6.36 -0.82
CA GLY A 239 2.40 -5.99 0.10
C GLY A 239 1.74 -7.19 0.79
N GLY A 240 1.06 -6.88 1.89
CA GLY A 240 0.48 -7.91 2.76
C GLY A 240 -0.75 -8.62 2.18
N THR A 241 -1.45 -8.00 1.22
CA THR A 241 -2.64 -8.60 0.59
C THR A 241 -2.29 -9.84 -0.22
N PHE A 242 -1.12 -9.88 -0.86
CA PHE A 242 -0.63 -11.05 -1.60
C PHE A 242 -0.34 -12.27 -0.72
N ALA A 243 -0.23 -12.08 0.60
CA ALA A 243 -0.11 -13.20 1.54
C ALA A 243 -1.42 -13.97 1.75
N ALA A 244 -2.55 -13.47 1.23
CA ALA A 244 -3.83 -14.18 1.25
C ALA A 244 -3.74 -15.54 0.52
N GLY A 245 -2.87 -15.64 -0.50
CA GLY A 245 -2.76 -16.82 -1.36
C GLY A 245 -3.96 -16.93 -2.32
N ASP A 246 -4.07 -18.09 -2.96
CA ASP A 246 -5.23 -18.39 -3.79
C ASP A 246 -6.47 -18.54 -2.91
N PRO A 247 -7.59 -17.94 -3.29
CA PRO A 247 -8.85 -17.97 -2.54
C PRO A 247 -9.52 -19.36 -2.57
#